data_f1edb1e6c43254000cf7fdb72b5b2bea
#
_entry.id   f1edb1e6c43254000cf7fdb72b5b2bea
#
_cell.length_a   1.000
_cell.length_b   1.000
_cell.length_c   1.000
_cell.angle_alpha   90.00
_cell.angle_beta   90.00
_cell.angle_gamma   90.00
#
_symmetry.space_group_name_H-M   'P 1'
#
loop_
_entity.id
_entity.type
_entity.pdbx_description
1 polymer ?
#
loop_
_entity_poly.entity_id
_entity_poly.type
_entity_poly.pdbx_seq_one_letter_code
_entity_poly.pdbx_strand_id
1 'polypeptide(L)'
;EEDTPRGKKKLITAFLVDKGTKGFTVRDGYKNVSHRGYNNCILEFNDCRLHKSQILGELHKGFEVANEWLGATRLQVASTCLGRAERAMEHAKQYAVDRYQFGQQIGKFQGVSFKLADMAMELKAAELLTLEAAWKFDQKTVTDMDMAMAKLKATEVLAFIADEAIQIHGGMGLM
;
A
#
# COMPACT_ATOMS: atom_id res chain seq x y z
N GLU A 1 -21.16 -0.70 -24.92
CA GLU A 1 -22.18 -0.94 -23.89
C GLU A 1 -22.79 -2.33 -24.11
N GLU A 2 -23.04 -3.05 -23.06
CA GLU A 2 -23.66 -4.38 -23.07
C GLU A 2 -25.01 -4.30 -22.36
N ASP A 3 -26.05 -4.87 -22.95
CA ASP A 3 -27.38 -4.94 -22.32
C ASP A 3 -27.37 -6.05 -21.25
N THR A 4 -27.65 -5.68 -20.01
CA THR A 4 -27.76 -6.60 -18.88
C THR A 4 -29.16 -6.53 -18.28
N PRO A 5 -29.60 -7.53 -17.49
CA PRO A 5 -30.88 -7.47 -16.79
C PRO A 5 -31.04 -6.27 -15.84
N ARG A 6 -29.94 -5.61 -15.51
CA ARG A 6 -29.88 -4.39 -14.66
C ARG A 6 -29.68 -3.10 -15.45
N GLY A 7 -29.81 -3.12 -16.78
CA GLY A 7 -29.60 -2.00 -17.68
C GLY A 7 -28.28 -2.08 -18.47
N LYS A 8 -27.93 -1.00 -19.18
CA LYS A 8 -26.71 -0.94 -20.00
C LYS A 8 -25.47 -0.86 -19.15
N LYS A 9 -24.56 -1.81 -19.33
CA LYS A 9 -23.24 -1.82 -18.69
C LYS A 9 -22.21 -1.16 -19.62
N LYS A 10 -21.45 -0.17 -19.11
CA LYS A 10 -20.30 0.38 -19.82
C LYS A 10 -19.15 -0.62 -19.78
N LEU A 11 -18.59 -0.94 -20.92
CA LEU A 11 -17.45 -1.83 -21.07
C LEU A 11 -16.17 -1.00 -21.08
N ILE A 12 -15.09 -1.56 -20.52
CA ILE A 12 -13.78 -0.91 -20.38
C ILE A 12 -12.78 -1.67 -21.25
N THR A 13 -11.97 -0.93 -22.00
CA THR A 13 -10.85 -1.48 -22.76
C THR A 13 -9.56 -0.80 -22.29
N ALA A 14 -8.51 -1.57 -22.07
CA ALA A 14 -7.18 -1.06 -21.73
C ALA A 14 -6.37 -0.83 -23.00
N PHE A 15 -5.58 0.25 -23.01
CA PHE A 15 -4.71 0.62 -24.13
C PHE A 15 -3.30 0.94 -23.64
N LEU A 16 -2.32 0.60 -24.45
CA LEU A 16 -0.96 1.11 -24.33
C LEU A 16 -0.84 2.41 -25.13
N VAL A 17 -0.46 3.49 -24.48
CA VAL A 17 -0.32 4.80 -25.09
C VAL A 17 1.13 5.26 -24.97
N ASP A 18 1.84 5.32 -26.09
CA ASP A 18 3.23 5.73 -26.11
C ASP A 18 3.39 7.22 -25.85
N LYS A 19 4.50 7.58 -25.20
CA LYS A 19 4.89 8.99 -25.05
C LYS A 19 5.10 9.61 -26.42
N GLY A 20 4.48 10.78 -26.66
CA GLY A 20 4.52 11.46 -27.94
C GLY A 20 3.37 11.11 -28.90
N THR A 21 2.44 10.23 -28.49
CA THR A 21 1.21 10.01 -29.24
C THR A 21 0.46 11.31 -29.42
N LYS A 22 0.01 11.62 -30.65
CA LYS A 22 -0.73 12.83 -30.95
C LYS A 22 -2.00 12.91 -30.11
N GLY A 23 -2.20 14.03 -29.43
CA GLY A 23 -3.34 14.23 -28.54
C GLY A 23 -3.14 13.70 -27.12
N PHE A 24 -2.00 13.09 -26.80
CA PHE A 24 -1.64 12.66 -25.45
C PHE A 24 -0.58 13.59 -24.86
N THR A 25 -0.89 14.19 -23.70
CA THR A 25 0.01 15.11 -22.99
C THR A 25 0.12 14.68 -21.52
N VAL A 26 1.34 14.72 -21.02
CA VAL A 26 1.65 14.47 -19.60
C VAL A 26 2.11 15.79 -18.98
N ARG A 27 1.40 16.25 -17.96
CA ARG A 27 1.75 17.45 -17.21
C ARG A 27 2.14 17.12 -15.77
N ASP A 28 2.92 17.99 -15.15
CA ASP A 28 3.16 17.92 -13.71
C ASP A 28 1.85 17.92 -12.94
N GLY A 29 1.76 17.03 -11.98
CA GLY A 29 0.58 16.83 -11.18
C GLY A 29 0.80 17.18 -9.71
N TYR A 30 0.29 16.34 -8.83
CA TYR A 30 0.27 16.59 -7.40
C TYR A 30 1.58 16.15 -6.72
N LYS A 31 2.10 17.00 -5.84
CA LYS A 31 3.23 16.65 -4.96
C LYS A 31 2.71 15.79 -3.81
N ASN A 32 3.23 14.57 -3.72
CA ASN A 32 2.85 13.63 -2.68
C ASN A 32 3.62 13.90 -1.38
N VAL A 33 2.94 13.88 -0.25
CA VAL A 33 3.56 14.06 1.08
C VAL A 33 4.45 12.87 1.46
N SER A 34 4.00 11.66 1.17
CA SER A 34 4.64 10.42 1.63
C SER A 34 5.67 9.85 0.66
N HIS A 35 5.44 9.98 -0.64
CA HIS A 35 6.29 9.42 -1.70
C HIS A 35 6.87 10.55 -2.55
N ARG A 36 7.78 11.33 -1.98
CA ARG A 36 8.32 12.56 -2.63
C ARG A 36 9.05 12.30 -3.96
N GLY A 37 9.59 11.10 -4.15
CA GLY A 37 10.19 10.65 -5.41
C GLY A 37 9.19 10.12 -6.44
N TYR A 38 7.91 10.01 -6.08
CA TYR A 38 6.86 9.53 -6.96
C TYR A 38 6.10 10.70 -7.57
N ASN A 39 6.09 10.78 -8.89
CA ASN A 39 5.44 11.87 -9.62
C ASN A 39 4.05 11.47 -10.06
N ASN A 40 3.02 12.05 -9.45
CA ASN A 40 1.62 11.87 -9.83
C ASN A 40 1.26 12.86 -10.94
N CYS A 41 1.50 12.47 -12.19
CA CYS A 41 1.25 13.29 -13.35
C CYS A 41 -0.25 13.42 -13.67
N ILE A 42 -0.61 14.49 -14.38
CA ILE A 42 -1.92 14.66 -15.01
C ILE A 42 -1.80 14.17 -16.45
N LEU A 43 -2.65 13.24 -16.84
CA LEU A 43 -2.71 12.71 -18.19
C LEU A 43 -3.89 13.35 -18.92
N GLU A 44 -3.62 13.99 -20.05
CA GLU A 44 -4.63 14.65 -20.87
C GLU A 44 -4.72 13.98 -22.24
N PHE A 45 -5.94 13.66 -22.65
CA PHE A 45 -6.25 13.04 -23.93
C PHE A 45 -7.18 13.95 -24.71
N ASN A 46 -6.68 14.56 -25.79
CA ASN A 46 -7.43 15.47 -26.66
C ASN A 46 -7.43 14.90 -28.08
N ASP A 47 -8.56 14.34 -28.51
CA ASP A 47 -8.69 13.62 -29.80
C ASP A 47 -7.53 12.64 -30.05
N CYS A 48 -7.15 11.93 -29.01
CA CYS A 48 -6.07 10.93 -29.05
C CYS A 48 -6.59 9.67 -29.73
N ARG A 49 -6.16 9.44 -30.97
CA ARG A 49 -6.56 8.27 -31.77
C ARG A 49 -5.53 7.16 -31.64
N LEU A 50 -5.99 5.98 -31.23
CA LEU A 50 -5.17 4.81 -31.02
C LEU A 50 -5.51 3.74 -32.07
N HIS A 51 -4.51 3.00 -32.51
CA HIS A 51 -4.71 1.86 -33.39
C HIS A 51 -5.12 0.63 -32.57
N LYS A 52 -5.90 -0.28 -33.15
CA LYS A 52 -6.36 -1.49 -32.49
C LYS A 52 -5.23 -2.39 -31.94
N SER A 53 -4.04 -2.33 -32.51
CA SER A 53 -2.87 -3.07 -32.01
C SER A 53 -2.33 -2.55 -30.66
N GLN A 54 -2.81 -1.39 -30.21
CA GLN A 54 -2.45 -0.82 -28.89
C GLN A 54 -3.42 -1.26 -27.78
N ILE A 55 -4.40 -2.11 -28.10
CA ILE A 55 -5.27 -2.72 -27.08
C ILE A 55 -4.40 -3.65 -26.22
N LEU A 56 -4.44 -3.45 -24.91
CA LEU A 56 -3.83 -4.34 -23.94
C LEU A 56 -4.85 -5.40 -23.51
N GLY A 57 -4.55 -6.66 -23.83
CA GLY A 57 -5.49 -7.76 -23.64
C GLY A 57 -6.56 -7.81 -24.72
N GLU A 58 -7.81 -8.09 -24.34
CA GLU A 58 -8.95 -8.20 -25.24
C GLU A 58 -9.84 -6.96 -25.20
N LEU A 59 -10.53 -6.71 -26.33
CA LEU A 59 -11.54 -5.65 -26.42
C LEU A 59 -12.60 -5.87 -25.34
N HIS A 60 -12.94 -4.81 -24.61
CA HIS A 60 -13.92 -4.81 -23.51
C HIS A 60 -13.55 -5.58 -22.24
N LYS A 61 -12.34 -6.14 -22.15
CA LYS A 61 -11.83 -6.83 -20.96
C LYS A 61 -10.78 -6.04 -20.19
N GLY A 62 -10.69 -4.73 -20.36
CA GLY A 62 -9.70 -3.90 -19.68
C GLY A 62 -9.81 -3.90 -18.16
N PHE A 63 -10.99 -4.16 -17.61
CA PHE A 63 -11.16 -4.30 -16.16
C PHE A 63 -10.54 -5.60 -15.61
N GLU A 64 -10.58 -6.69 -16.38
CA GLU A 64 -9.93 -7.97 -16.03
C GLU A 64 -8.40 -7.78 -15.95
N VAL A 65 -7.82 -7.11 -16.96
CA VAL A 65 -6.39 -6.75 -16.98
C VAL A 65 -6.01 -5.91 -15.75
N ALA A 66 -6.83 -4.91 -15.40
CA ALA A 66 -6.59 -4.07 -14.23
C ALA A 66 -6.67 -4.87 -12.92
N ASN A 67 -7.64 -5.79 -12.79
CA ASN A 67 -7.81 -6.60 -11.59
C ASN A 67 -6.66 -7.56 -11.35
N GLU A 68 -6.11 -8.18 -12.38
CA GLU A 68 -4.96 -9.06 -12.28
C GLU A 68 -3.76 -8.32 -11.66
N TRP A 69 -3.49 -7.12 -12.15
CA TRP A 69 -2.42 -6.28 -11.61
C TRP A 69 -2.70 -5.76 -10.20
N LEU A 70 -3.94 -5.33 -9.92
CA LEU A 70 -4.33 -4.82 -8.61
C LEU A 70 -4.21 -5.87 -7.50
N GLY A 71 -4.44 -7.14 -7.80
CA GLY A 71 -4.23 -8.24 -6.88
C GLY A 71 -2.78 -8.31 -6.38
N ALA A 72 -1.83 -8.40 -7.30
CA ALA A 72 -0.40 -8.42 -6.97
C ALA A 72 0.06 -7.15 -6.24
N THR A 73 -0.48 -5.98 -6.62
CA THR A 73 -0.16 -4.70 -5.99
C THR A 73 -0.60 -4.65 -4.52
N ARG A 74 -1.68 -5.32 -4.14
CA ARG A 74 -2.11 -5.40 -2.72
C ARG A 74 -1.04 -6.07 -1.85
N LEU A 75 -0.43 -7.17 -2.31
CA LEU A 75 0.69 -7.82 -1.60
C LEU A 75 1.93 -6.94 -1.52
N GLN A 76 2.26 -6.24 -2.61
CA GLN A 76 3.36 -5.28 -2.62
C GLN A 76 3.16 -4.16 -1.59
N VAL A 77 1.95 -3.60 -1.51
CA VAL A 77 1.61 -2.58 -0.51
C VAL A 77 1.69 -3.15 0.90
N ALA A 78 1.18 -4.35 1.14
CA ALA A 78 1.27 -5.02 2.44
C ALA A 78 2.73 -5.17 2.89
N SER A 79 3.59 -5.73 2.04
CA SER A 79 5.02 -5.92 2.33
C SER A 79 5.75 -4.59 2.60
N THR A 80 5.43 -3.54 1.82
CA THR A 80 6.00 -2.21 2.03
C THR A 80 5.58 -1.62 3.37
N CYS A 81 4.32 -1.81 3.77
CA CYS A 81 3.82 -1.34 5.07
C CYS A 81 4.47 -2.11 6.22
N LEU A 82 4.65 -3.42 6.11
CA LEU A 82 5.33 -4.23 7.13
C LEU A 82 6.77 -3.77 7.36
N GLY A 83 7.56 -3.60 6.30
CA GLY A 83 8.95 -3.15 6.45
C GLY A 83 9.07 -1.76 7.08
N ARG A 84 8.12 -0.84 6.81
CA ARG A 84 8.05 0.47 7.46
C ARG A 84 7.64 0.37 8.93
N ALA A 85 6.66 -0.48 9.23
CA ALA A 85 6.19 -0.72 10.60
C ALA A 85 7.29 -1.35 11.46
N GLU A 86 7.99 -2.36 10.94
CA GLU A 86 9.15 -2.98 11.57
C GLU A 86 10.22 -1.95 11.90
N ARG A 87 10.58 -1.09 10.94
CA ARG A 87 11.55 -0.04 11.14
C ARG A 87 11.14 0.98 12.20
N ALA A 88 9.89 1.40 12.22
CA ALA A 88 9.36 2.31 13.23
C ALA A 88 9.41 1.67 14.64
N MET A 89 9.03 0.38 14.72
CA MET A 89 9.12 -0.38 15.96
C MET A 89 10.55 -0.54 16.46
N GLU A 90 11.53 -0.83 15.59
CA GLU A 90 12.94 -0.91 15.96
C GLU A 90 13.43 0.40 16.59
N HIS A 91 13.11 1.55 15.98
CA HIS A 91 13.46 2.85 16.52
C HIS A 91 12.83 3.11 17.89
N ALA A 92 11.54 2.82 18.04
CA ALA A 92 10.83 3.00 19.31
C ALA A 92 11.42 2.10 20.41
N LYS A 93 11.71 0.85 20.09
CA LYS A 93 12.33 -0.12 21.00
C LYS A 93 13.73 0.36 21.43
N GLN A 94 14.56 0.80 20.48
CA GLN A 94 15.89 1.31 20.80
C GLN A 94 15.82 2.56 21.70
N TYR A 95 14.95 3.50 21.36
CA TYR A 95 14.76 4.70 22.16
C TYR A 95 14.27 4.38 23.58
N ALA A 96 13.38 3.41 23.74
CA ALA A 96 12.88 2.99 25.05
C ALA A 96 13.97 2.39 25.95
N VAL A 97 15.02 1.80 25.34
CA VAL A 97 16.20 1.29 26.05
C VAL A 97 17.19 2.40 26.36
N ASP A 98 17.39 3.33 25.45
CA ASP A 98 18.43 4.37 25.57
C ASP A 98 18.01 5.57 26.44
N ARG A 99 16.71 5.88 26.44
CA ARG A 99 16.17 7.06 27.14
C ARG A 99 15.95 6.79 28.62
N TYR A 100 16.58 7.62 29.47
CA TYR A 100 16.41 7.61 30.92
C TYR A 100 15.52 8.77 31.36
N GLN A 101 14.52 8.48 32.18
CA GLN A 101 13.69 9.45 32.91
C GLN A 101 13.25 8.84 34.24
N PHE A 102 13.06 9.68 35.25
CA PHE A 102 12.64 9.26 36.61
C PHE A 102 13.52 8.13 37.18
N GLY A 103 14.84 8.20 36.93
CA GLY A 103 15.82 7.27 37.49
C GLY A 103 15.96 5.93 36.81
N GLN A 104 15.27 5.69 35.69
CA GLN A 104 15.37 4.43 34.93
C GLN A 104 15.11 4.60 33.44
N GLN A 105 15.43 3.54 32.68
CA GLN A 105 15.04 3.45 31.25
C GLN A 105 13.54 3.55 31.09
N ILE A 106 13.05 4.32 30.12
CA ILE A 106 11.61 4.49 29.92
C ILE A 106 10.90 3.20 29.53
N GLY A 107 11.58 2.26 28.89
CA GLY A 107 11.04 0.93 28.58
C GLY A 107 10.65 0.08 29.78
N LYS A 108 11.13 0.43 31.00
CA LYS A 108 10.73 -0.25 32.25
C LYS A 108 9.38 0.18 32.80
N PHE A 109 8.84 1.28 32.31
CA PHE A 109 7.50 1.70 32.69
C PHE A 109 6.46 0.91 31.89
N GLN A 110 5.44 0.38 32.58
CA GLN A 110 4.37 -0.40 31.93
C GLN A 110 3.63 0.37 30.84
N GLY A 111 3.47 1.69 31.01
CA GLY A 111 2.90 2.56 29.98
C GLY A 111 3.68 2.59 28.66
N VAL A 112 4.96 2.22 28.65
CA VAL A 112 5.80 2.09 27.46
C VAL A 112 5.93 0.63 27.03
N SER A 113 6.23 -0.28 27.97
CA SER A 113 6.45 -1.68 27.64
C SER A 113 5.19 -2.36 27.06
N PHE A 114 3.99 -2.01 27.53
CA PHE A 114 2.74 -2.55 26.99
C PHE A 114 2.50 -2.08 25.55
N LYS A 115 2.78 -0.80 25.25
CA LYS A 115 2.72 -0.32 23.87
C LYS A 115 3.63 -1.14 22.93
N LEU A 116 4.87 -1.38 23.35
CA LEU A 116 5.82 -2.20 22.57
C LEU A 116 5.35 -3.64 22.41
N ALA A 117 4.68 -4.21 23.42
CA ALA A 117 4.13 -5.56 23.35
C ALA A 117 2.96 -5.62 22.35
N ASP A 118 2.04 -4.67 22.39
CA ASP A 118 0.91 -4.56 21.46
C ASP A 118 1.40 -4.35 20.03
N MET A 119 2.36 -3.43 19.83
CA MET A 119 3.01 -3.21 18.52
C MET A 119 3.62 -4.51 17.97
N ALA A 120 4.32 -5.28 18.81
CA ALA A 120 4.96 -6.54 18.38
C ALA A 120 3.93 -7.59 17.98
N MET A 121 2.86 -7.73 18.75
CA MET A 121 1.77 -8.68 18.48
C MET A 121 1.06 -8.34 17.17
N GLU A 122 0.69 -7.08 16.99
CA GLU A 122 0.00 -6.60 15.79
C GLU A 122 0.85 -6.72 14.53
N LEU A 123 2.15 -6.39 14.64
CA LEU A 123 3.10 -6.56 13.55
C LEU A 123 3.22 -8.02 13.13
N LYS A 124 3.34 -8.93 14.11
CA LYS A 124 3.44 -10.37 13.84
C LYS A 124 2.19 -10.93 13.19
N ALA A 125 1.01 -10.50 13.63
CA ALA A 125 -0.25 -10.91 13.01
C ALA A 125 -0.35 -10.45 11.54
N ALA A 126 0.03 -9.21 11.25
CA ALA A 126 0.04 -8.67 9.89
C ALA A 126 1.09 -9.37 9.00
N GLU A 127 2.26 -9.67 9.55
CA GLU A 127 3.30 -10.44 8.86
C GLU A 127 2.80 -11.83 8.43
N LEU A 128 2.19 -12.58 9.36
CA LEU A 128 1.68 -13.92 9.07
C LEU A 128 0.58 -13.91 8.00
N LEU A 129 -0.35 -12.97 8.06
CA LEU A 129 -1.38 -12.81 7.02
C LEU A 129 -0.78 -12.49 5.65
N THR A 130 0.25 -11.65 5.63
CA THR A 130 0.93 -11.28 4.38
C THR A 130 1.73 -12.43 3.80
N LEU A 131 2.44 -13.18 4.64
CA LEU A 131 3.20 -14.37 4.23
C LEU A 131 2.27 -15.49 3.73
N GLU A 132 1.14 -15.72 4.41
CA GLU A 132 0.13 -16.69 3.96
C GLU A 132 -0.41 -16.32 2.59
N ALA A 133 -0.79 -15.04 2.38
CA ALA A 133 -1.30 -14.59 1.09
C ALA A 133 -0.24 -14.68 -0.01
N ALA A 134 1.03 -14.37 0.29
CA ALA A 134 2.14 -14.50 -0.65
C ALA A 134 2.39 -15.98 -1.01
N TRP A 135 2.39 -16.86 -0.03
CA TRP A 135 2.54 -18.29 -0.27
C TRP A 135 1.40 -18.86 -1.12
N LYS A 136 0.15 -18.49 -0.82
CA LYS A 136 -1.01 -18.86 -1.65
C LYS A 136 -0.89 -18.31 -3.08
N PHE A 137 -0.32 -17.12 -3.24
CA PHE A 137 -0.07 -16.53 -4.55
C PHE A 137 0.90 -17.40 -5.37
N ASP A 138 2.00 -17.83 -4.78
CA ASP A 138 2.97 -18.71 -5.42
C ASP A 138 2.36 -20.08 -5.78
N GLN A 139 1.46 -20.59 -4.93
CA GLN A 139 0.72 -21.83 -5.18
C GLN A 139 -0.46 -21.67 -6.17
N LYS A 140 -0.73 -20.45 -6.65
CA LYS A 140 -1.90 -20.12 -7.51
C LYS A 140 -3.25 -20.46 -6.87
N THR A 141 -3.34 -20.39 -5.56
CA THR A 141 -4.54 -20.67 -4.75
C THR A 141 -5.05 -19.43 -4.01
N VAL A 142 -4.38 -18.29 -4.17
CA VAL A 142 -4.74 -17.03 -3.52
C VAL A 142 -6.10 -16.53 -4.00
N THR A 143 -6.87 -15.99 -3.08
CA THR A 143 -8.14 -15.33 -3.35
C THR A 143 -8.00 -13.81 -3.23
N ASP A 144 -8.93 -13.05 -3.84
CA ASP A 144 -9.01 -11.60 -3.64
C ASP A 144 -9.18 -11.22 -2.17
N MET A 145 -9.84 -12.06 -1.39
CA MET A 145 -10.03 -11.88 0.04
C MET A 145 -8.71 -12.01 0.81
N ASP A 146 -7.88 -13.01 0.51
CA ASP A 146 -6.57 -13.18 1.16
C ASP A 146 -5.70 -11.92 0.95
N MET A 147 -5.63 -11.44 -0.30
CA MET A 147 -4.86 -10.23 -0.65
C MET A 147 -5.44 -8.96 -0.02
N ALA A 148 -6.75 -8.86 0.07
CA ALA A 148 -7.42 -7.71 0.69
C ALA A 148 -7.19 -7.68 2.20
N MET A 149 -7.30 -8.81 2.89
CA MET A 149 -7.03 -8.93 4.34
C MET A 149 -5.58 -8.58 4.66
N ALA A 150 -4.62 -9.13 3.91
CA ALA A 150 -3.20 -8.84 4.09
C ALA A 150 -2.92 -7.33 3.94
N LYS A 151 -3.42 -6.71 2.87
CA LYS A 151 -3.24 -5.27 2.62
C LYS A 151 -3.88 -4.42 3.71
N LEU A 152 -5.14 -4.70 4.06
CA LEU A 152 -5.88 -3.94 5.07
C LEU A 152 -5.15 -4.00 6.41
N LYS A 153 -4.86 -5.21 6.91
CA LYS A 153 -4.18 -5.38 8.19
C LYS A 153 -2.81 -4.71 8.22
N ALA A 154 -1.99 -4.89 7.20
CA ALA A 154 -0.65 -4.29 7.15
C ALA A 154 -0.69 -2.75 7.16
N THR A 155 -1.66 -2.13 6.46
CA THR A 155 -1.78 -0.66 6.44
C THR A 155 -2.28 -0.09 7.76
N GLU A 156 -3.21 -0.77 8.44
CA GLU A 156 -3.69 -0.36 9.78
C GLU A 156 -2.60 -0.51 10.83
N VAL A 157 -1.86 -1.62 10.79
CA VAL A 157 -0.74 -1.87 11.72
C VAL A 157 0.39 -0.86 11.52
N LEU A 158 0.71 -0.48 10.27
CA LEU A 158 1.69 0.59 10.05
C LEU A 158 1.24 1.91 10.68
N ALA A 159 -0.02 2.30 10.53
CA ALA A 159 -0.55 3.53 11.11
C ALA A 159 -0.47 3.48 12.65
N PHE A 160 -0.91 2.38 13.25
CA PHE A 160 -0.84 2.15 14.69
C PHE A 160 0.59 2.21 15.22
N ILE A 161 1.53 1.46 14.62
CA ILE A 161 2.93 1.42 15.06
C ILE A 161 3.63 2.77 14.88
N ALA A 162 3.34 3.49 13.80
CA ALA A 162 3.92 4.81 13.58
C ALA A 162 3.47 5.82 14.65
N ASP A 163 2.19 5.83 14.99
CA ASP A 163 1.64 6.69 16.03
C ASP A 163 2.24 6.37 17.41
N GLU A 164 2.25 5.10 17.80
CA GLU A 164 2.83 4.66 19.06
C GLU A 164 4.36 4.89 19.14
N ALA A 165 5.05 4.75 18.02
CA ALA A 165 6.49 5.06 17.96
C ALA A 165 6.73 6.55 18.21
N ILE A 166 5.96 7.44 17.61
CA ILE A 166 6.02 8.89 17.87
C ILE A 166 5.73 9.17 19.36
N GLN A 167 4.71 8.54 19.91
CA GLN A 167 4.34 8.69 21.32
C GLN A 167 5.46 8.25 22.26
N ILE A 168 6.14 7.12 21.98
CA ILE A 168 7.28 6.63 22.78
C ILE A 168 8.46 7.60 22.73
N HIS A 169 8.73 8.23 21.59
CA HIS A 169 9.78 9.23 21.44
C HIS A 169 9.44 10.56 22.12
N GLY A 170 8.17 10.80 22.46
CA GLY A 170 7.72 12.06 23.06
C GLY A 170 8.07 13.26 22.19
N GLY A 171 8.60 14.33 22.78
CA GLY A 171 8.98 15.52 22.01
C GLY A 171 9.96 15.27 20.85
N MET A 172 10.82 14.26 20.96
CA MET A 172 11.74 13.88 19.88
C MET A 172 11.01 13.24 18.68
N GLY A 173 9.83 12.69 18.89
CA GLY A 173 9.02 12.13 17.80
C GLY A 173 8.41 13.19 16.86
N LEU A 174 8.47 14.46 17.26
CA LEU A 174 7.95 15.59 16.46
C LEU A 174 9.07 16.31 15.68
N MET A 175 10.34 15.97 15.89
CA MET A 175 11.51 16.56 15.25
C MET A 175 11.98 15.71 14.08
#